data_66d3587d2a394824da7d010a83878f92
#
_entry.id   66d3587d2a394824da7d010a83878f92
#
_cell.length_a   1.000
_cell.length_b   1.000
_cell.length_c   1.000
_cell.angle_alpha   90.00
_cell.angle_beta   90.00
_cell.angle_gamma   90.00
#
_symmetry.space_group_name_H-M   'P 1'
#
loop_
_entity.id
_entity.type
_entity.pdbx_description
1 polymer ?
#
loop_
_entity_poly.entity_id
_entity_poly.type
_entity_poly.pdbx_seq_one_letter_code
_entity_poly.pdbx_strand_id
1 'polypeptide(L)'
;LSQPRIFFAMSRDRLLPPGVSVVHPKYGTPYITTIITGVVVAIVAGFTQIQTVGEMTSIGTLFAFVVVCAAVLILRRTRPEAKRPFRVPGGNVLPVLGIVSCFYLMLSLPVITWVRFLVWLDLGLIIYWVYGRTHSTLANAAEQAKRTGMQALANFITAFGALALFNGFAMAILGFFTEWGITNETTAKWHEIGVTHEQADIFGLKVLGVSLVVFIIGRVLSKSSGE
;
A
#
# COMPACT_ATOMS: atom_id res chain seq x y z
N LEU A 1 -14.16 -15.75 4.92
CA LEU A 1 -14.09 -15.61 6.38
C LEU A 1 -12.88 -14.83 6.91
N SER A 2 -11.80 -14.72 6.15
CA SER A 2 -10.57 -14.00 6.58
C SER A 2 -10.74 -12.48 6.56
N GLN A 3 -11.37 -11.93 5.54
CA GLN A 3 -11.53 -10.49 5.33
C GLN A 3 -12.22 -9.77 6.51
N PRO A 4 -13.37 -10.22 7.02
CA PRO A 4 -14.02 -9.59 8.17
C PRO A 4 -13.14 -9.57 9.43
N ARG A 5 -12.28 -10.58 9.61
CA ARG A 5 -11.35 -10.65 10.75
C ARG A 5 -10.23 -9.61 10.65
N ILE A 6 -9.75 -9.34 9.44
CA ILE A 6 -8.75 -8.29 9.20
C ILE A 6 -9.34 -6.91 9.53
N PHE A 7 -10.54 -6.60 9.04
CA PHE A 7 -11.22 -5.35 9.38
C PHE A 7 -11.52 -5.23 10.87
N PHE A 8 -11.90 -6.32 11.52
CA PHE A 8 -12.09 -6.36 12.96
C PHE A 8 -10.78 -6.04 13.71
N ALA A 9 -9.66 -6.65 13.33
CA ALA A 9 -8.35 -6.38 13.93
C ALA A 9 -7.93 -4.91 13.72
N MET A 10 -8.08 -4.37 12.51
CA MET A 10 -7.77 -2.97 12.20
C MET A 10 -8.63 -2.01 13.02
N SER A 11 -9.92 -2.29 13.17
CA SER A 11 -10.83 -1.46 13.98
C SER A 11 -10.53 -1.56 15.47
N ARG A 12 -10.16 -2.74 15.97
CA ARG A 12 -9.69 -2.92 17.35
C ARG A 12 -8.43 -2.10 17.65
N ASP A 13 -7.52 -2.03 16.68
CA ASP A 13 -6.30 -1.25 16.79
C ASP A 13 -6.53 0.25 16.48
N ARG A 14 -7.80 0.66 16.32
CA ARG A 14 -8.27 2.02 16.01
C ARG A 14 -7.71 2.60 14.70
N LEU A 15 -7.36 1.74 13.76
CA LEU A 15 -6.99 2.14 12.39
C LEU A 15 -8.23 2.41 11.53
N LEU A 16 -9.37 1.88 11.93
CA LEU A 16 -10.70 2.11 11.34
C LEU A 16 -11.69 2.53 12.44
N PRO A 17 -12.82 3.18 12.08
CA PRO A 17 -13.85 3.56 13.03
C PRO A 17 -14.36 2.38 13.86
N PRO A 18 -14.64 2.56 15.16
CA PRO A 18 -15.01 1.46 16.07
C PRO A 18 -16.36 0.80 15.71
N GLY A 19 -17.22 1.48 14.97
CA GLY A 19 -18.49 0.90 14.49
C GLY A 19 -18.32 -0.33 13.59
N VAL A 20 -17.14 -0.48 12.98
CA VAL A 20 -16.82 -1.62 12.10
C VAL A 20 -16.46 -2.88 12.92
N SER A 21 -16.08 -2.75 14.20
CA SER A 21 -15.68 -3.88 15.06
C SER A 21 -16.79 -4.47 15.90
N VAL A 22 -18.05 -4.09 15.67
CA VAL A 22 -19.19 -4.59 16.46
C VAL A 22 -19.36 -6.10 16.26
N VAL A 23 -19.26 -6.83 17.38
CA VAL A 23 -19.43 -8.28 17.43
C VAL A 23 -20.85 -8.64 17.80
N HIS A 24 -21.43 -9.60 17.10
CA HIS A 24 -22.79 -10.08 17.39
C HIS A 24 -22.81 -10.81 18.76
N PRO A 25 -23.68 -10.39 19.71
CA PRO A 25 -23.66 -10.92 21.08
C PRO A 25 -23.90 -12.43 21.17
N LYS A 26 -24.68 -13.01 20.26
CA LYS A 26 -24.98 -14.44 20.25
C LYS A 26 -23.95 -15.30 19.51
N TYR A 27 -23.39 -14.80 18.40
CA TYR A 27 -22.53 -15.59 17.51
C TYR A 27 -21.04 -15.27 17.65
N GLY A 28 -20.66 -14.22 18.36
CA GLY A 28 -19.26 -13.84 18.57
C GLY A 28 -18.51 -13.46 17.26
N THR A 29 -19.25 -13.09 16.20
CA THR A 29 -18.70 -12.76 14.88
C THR A 29 -18.92 -11.29 14.54
N PRO A 30 -18.02 -10.62 13.81
CA PRO A 30 -18.17 -9.25 13.36
C PRO A 30 -19.18 -9.18 12.21
N TYR A 31 -20.47 -9.15 12.52
CA TYR A 31 -21.55 -9.26 11.53
C TYR A 31 -21.65 -8.07 10.58
N ILE A 32 -21.39 -6.85 11.05
CA ILE A 32 -21.42 -5.63 10.21
C ILE A 32 -20.39 -5.72 9.11
N THR A 33 -19.14 -6.03 9.45
CA THR A 33 -18.07 -6.22 8.47
C THR A 33 -18.36 -7.37 7.52
N THR A 34 -18.93 -8.45 8.01
CA THR A 34 -19.29 -9.61 7.17
C THR A 34 -20.32 -9.24 6.13
N ILE A 35 -21.37 -8.48 6.51
CA ILE A 35 -22.41 -8.03 5.57
C ILE A 35 -21.82 -7.05 4.56
N ILE A 36 -21.08 -6.03 5.02
CA ILE A 36 -20.49 -5.02 4.13
C ILE A 36 -19.54 -5.69 3.12
N THR A 37 -18.63 -6.54 3.58
CA THR A 37 -17.70 -7.24 2.68
C THR A 37 -18.43 -8.18 1.74
N GLY A 38 -19.47 -8.87 2.19
CA GLY A 38 -20.30 -9.75 1.36
C GLY A 38 -20.99 -8.99 0.23
N VAL A 39 -21.59 -7.84 0.53
CA VAL A 39 -22.26 -6.98 -0.46
C VAL A 39 -21.24 -6.43 -1.47
N VAL A 40 -20.13 -5.88 -0.99
CA VAL A 40 -19.07 -5.35 -1.88
C VAL A 40 -18.51 -6.44 -2.80
N VAL A 41 -18.21 -7.62 -2.25
CA VAL A 41 -17.71 -8.75 -3.05
C VAL A 41 -18.74 -9.21 -4.07
N ALA A 42 -20.02 -9.28 -3.71
CA ALA A 42 -21.10 -9.67 -4.63
C ALA A 42 -21.22 -8.67 -5.80
N ILE A 43 -21.16 -7.37 -5.51
CA ILE A 43 -21.18 -6.31 -6.54
C ILE A 43 -19.96 -6.43 -7.46
N VAL A 44 -18.75 -6.52 -6.89
CA VAL A 44 -17.52 -6.63 -7.66
C VAL A 44 -17.53 -7.89 -8.53
N ALA A 45 -17.92 -9.05 -7.96
CA ALA A 45 -17.99 -10.31 -8.69
C ALA A 45 -19.05 -10.29 -9.81
N GLY A 46 -20.13 -9.54 -9.64
CA GLY A 46 -21.18 -9.42 -10.67
C GLY A 46 -20.80 -8.57 -11.88
N PHE A 47 -19.93 -7.57 -11.69
CA PHE A 47 -19.56 -6.60 -12.73
C PHE A 47 -18.13 -6.75 -13.25
N THR A 48 -17.30 -7.55 -12.60
CA THR A 48 -15.87 -7.64 -12.94
C THR A 48 -15.56 -9.00 -13.58
N GLN A 49 -14.74 -8.98 -14.62
CA GLN A 49 -14.26 -10.21 -15.27
C GLN A 49 -13.36 -11.00 -14.28
N ILE A 50 -13.49 -12.31 -14.26
CA ILE A 50 -12.77 -13.20 -13.36
C ILE A 50 -11.24 -13.07 -13.49
N GLN A 51 -10.75 -12.81 -14.70
CA GLN A 51 -9.32 -12.58 -14.95
C GLN A 51 -8.81 -11.36 -14.18
N THR A 52 -9.53 -10.23 -14.25
CA THR A 52 -9.18 -9.00 -13.53
C THR A 52 -9.13 -9.21 -12.01
N VAL A 53 -10.11 -9.95 -11.47
CA VAL A 53 -10.14 -10.27 -10.03
C VAL A 53 -8.94 -11.15 -9.67
N GLY A 54 -8.60 -12.14 -10.51
CA GLY A 54 -7.44 -13.00 -10.34
C GLY A 54 -6.12 -12.22 -10.31
N GLU A 55 -5.92 -11.32 -11.27
CA GLU A 55 -4.73 -10.46 -11.35
C GLU A 55 -4.58 -9.55 -10.12
N MET A 56 -5.66 -8.90 -9.68
CA MET A 56 -5.65 -8.05 -8.49
C MET A 56 -5.40 -8.84 -7.21
N THR A 57 -5.93 -10.04 -7.11
CA THR A 57 -5.66 -10.93 -5.96
C THR A 57 -4.20 -11.36 -5.96
N SER A 58 -3.65 -11.69 -7.12
CA SER A 58 -2.25 -12.10 -7.27
C SER A 58 -1.29 -10.99 -6.86
N ILE A 59 -1.46 -9.77 -7.40
CA ILE A 59 -0.55 -8.66 -7.08
C ILE A 59 -0.64 -8.27 -5.59
N GLY A 60 -1.84 -8.24 -5.01
CA GLY A 60 -2.03 -7.95 -3.60
C GLY A 60 -1.39 -8.98 -2.68
N THR A 61 -1.51 -10.27 -3.02
CA THR A 61 -0.91 -11.36 -2.24
C THR A 61 0.61 -11.35 -2.34
N LEU A 62 1.17 -11.18 -3.54
CA LEU A 62 2.62 -11.09 -3.75
C LEU A 62 3.20 -9.89 -3.00
N PHE A 63 2.53 -8.73 -3.05
CA PHE A 63 2.94 -7.56 -2.29
C PHE A 63 2.89 -7.79 -0.77
N ALA A 64 1.85 -8.47 -0.27
CA ALA A 64 1.77 -8.83 1.15
C ALA A 64 2.97 -9.71 1.57
N PHE A 65 3.39 -10.67 0.73
CA PHE A 65 4.59 -11.47 1.01
C PHE A 65 5.87 -10.64 0.99
N VAL A 66 6.01 -9.69 0.09
CA VAL A 66 7.13 -8.72 0.08
C VAL A 66 7.18 -7.97 1.41
N VAL A 67 6.04 -7.42 1.85
CA VAL A 67 5.95 -6.67 3.12
C VAL A 67 6.28 -7.55 4.32
N VAL A 68 5.78 -8.78 4.38
CA VAL A 68 6.07 -9.73 5.47
C VAL A 68 7.56 -10.08 5.49
N CYS A 69 8.17 -10.37 4.36
CA CYS A 69 9.62 -10.66 4.26
C CYS A 69 10.45 -9.44 4.70
N ALA A 70 10.07 -8.24 4.28
CA ALA A 70 10.72 -7.00 4.71
C ALA A 70 10.56 -6.76 6.22
N ALA A 71 9.36 -6.99 6.77
CA ALA A 71 9.11 -6.88 8.21
C ALA A 71 9.98 -7.85 9.02
N VAL A 72 10.18 -9.08 8.54
CA VAL A 72 11.08 -10.04 9.19
C VAL A 72 12.52 -9.51 9.22
N LEU A 73 13.02 -8.94 8.11
CA LEU A 73 14.36 -8.34 8.05
C LEU A 73 14.52 -7.18 9.03
N ILE A 74 13.53 -6.28 9.06
CA ILE A 74 13.52 -5.14 9.98
C ILE A 74 13.48 -5.60 11.43
N LEU A 75 12.58 -6.52 11.78
CA LEU A 75 12.46 -7.06 13.15
C LEU A 75 13.72 -7.79 13.62
N ARG A 76 14.45 -8.42 12.72
CA ARG A 76 15.73 -9.05 13.06
C ARG A 76 16.79 -8.03 13.46
N ARG A 77 16.75 -6.82 12.87
CA ARG A 77 17.69 -5.74 13.18
C ARG A 77 17.27 -4.92 14.41
N THR A 78 15.97 -4.63 14.52
CA THR A 78 15.44 -3.72 15.53
C THR A 78 15.17 -4.39 16.87
N ARG A 79 14.84 -5.70 16.87
CA ARG A 79 14.54 -6.47 18.08
C ARG A 79 15.25 -7.82 18.07
N PRO A 80 16.60 -7.85 18.20
CA PRO A 80 17.37 -9.09 18.20
C PRO A 80 17.02 -10.01 19.40
N GLU A 81 16.66 -9.42 20.54
CA GLU A 81 16.32 -10.10 21.82
C GLU A 81 14.96 -10.81 21.80
N ALA A 82 14.12 -10.59 20.76
CA ALA A 82 12.80 -11.20 20.73
C ALA A 82 12.90 -12.74 20.71
N LYS A 83 12.21 -13.40 21.63
CA LYS A 83 12.12 -14.87 21.67
C LYS A 83 11.47 -15.38 20.37
N ARG A 84 12.21 -16.18 19.62
CA ARG A 84 11.75 -16.77 18.36
C ARG A 84 11.73 -18.27 18.50
N PRO A 85 10.55 -18.90 18.61
CA PRO A 85 10.43 -20.39 18.69
C PRO A 85 11.03 -21.08 17.49
N PHE A 86 10.93 -20.42 16.29
CA PHE A 86 11.48 -20.93 15.04
C PHE A 86 12.41 -19.90 14.41
N ARG A 87 13.59 -20.34 14.01
CA ARG A 87 14.55 -19.53 13.23
C ARG A 87 14.68 -20.11 11.84
N VAL A 88 14.33 -19.31 10.84
CA VAL A 88 14.45 -19.71 9.43
C VAL A 88 15.94 -19.97 9.11
N PRO A 89 16.29 -21.15 8.55
CA PRO A 89 17.66 -21.45 8.12
C PRO A 89 18.10 -20.47 7.02
N GLY A 90 19.41 -20.22 6.90
CA GLY A 90 19.91 -19.24 5.93
C GLY A 90 19.81 -17.76 6.35
N GLY A 91 19.43 -17.46 7.58
CA GLY A 91 19.46 -16.09 8.11
C GLY A 91 18.64 -15.11 7.27
N ASN A 92 19.26 -14.03 6.81
CA ASN A 92 18.61 -12.96 6.04
C ASN A 92 18.46 -13.29 4.54
N VAL A 93 19.14 -14.33 4.03
CA VAL A 93 19.14 -14.68 2.60
C VAL A 93 17.75 -15.10 2.15
N LEU A 94 17.08 -15.95 2.92
CA LEU A 94 15.75 -16.45 2.56
C LEU A 94 14.68 -15.37 2.43
N PRO A 95 14.54 -14.43 3.38
CA PRO A 95 13.61 -13.31 3.22
C PRO A 95 13.96 -12.41 2.03
N VAL A 96 15.25 -12.18 1.73
CA VAL A 96 15.65 -11.41 0.55
C VAL A 96 15.27 -12.13 -0.73
N LEU A 97 15.53 -13.43 -0.84
CA LEU A 97 15.10 -14.24 -1.98
C LEU A 97 13.56 -14.22 -2.14
N GLY A 98 12.83 -14.26 -1.02
CA GLY A 98 11.36 -14.11 -1.02
C GLY A 98 10.91 -12.77 -1.62
N ILE A 99 11.56 -11.67 -1.23
CA ILE A 99 11.27 -10.34 -1.80
C ILE A 99 11.54 -10.33 -3.30
N VAL A 100 12.72 -10.79 -3.72
CA VAL A 100 13.13 -10.76 -5.12
C VAL A 100 12.22 -11.63 -5.99
N SER A 101 11.90 -12.84 -5.55
CA SER A 101 11.03 -13.75 -6.30
C SER A 101 9.59 -13.22 -6.41
N CYS A 102 9.02 -12.70 -5.32
CA CYS A 102 7.69 -12.11 -5.36
C CYS A 102 7.66 -10.87 -6.26
N PHE A 103 8.68 -10.01 -6.17
CA PHE A 103 8.77 -8.83 -7.02
C PHE A 103 8.92 -9.20 -8.50
N TYR A 104 9.74 -10.20 -8.83
CA TYR A 104 9.87 -10.73 -10.18
C TYR A 104 8.52 -11.22 -10.73
N LEU A 105 7.76 -11.99 -9.93
CA LEU A 105 6.42 -12.43 -10.32
C LEU A 105 5.44 -11.27 -10.49
N MET A 106 5.54 -10.23 -9.66
CA MET A 106 4.73 -9.02 -9.83
C MET A 106 5.02 -8.30 -11.15
N LEU A 107 6.29 -8.26 -11.59
CA LEU A 107 6.68 -7.65 -12.86
C LEU A 107 6.10 -8.37 -14.09
N SER A 108 5.75 -9.65 -13.97
CA SER A 108 5.10 -10.40 -15.06
C SER A 108 3.61 -10.06 -15.23
N LEU A 109 3.01 -9.31 -14.30
CA LEU A 109 1.61 -8.90 -14.38
C LEU A 109 1.43 -7.69 -15.32
N PRO A 110 0.24 -7.57 -15.98
CA PRO A 110 -0.06 -6.43 -16.85
C PRO A 110 0.05 -5.09 -16.13
N VAL A 111 0.50 -4.04 -16.82
CA VAL A 111 0.66 -2.69 -16.24
C VAL A 111 -0.67 -2.14 -15.71
N ILE A 112 -1.79 -2.44 -16.35
CA ILE A 112 -3.11 -2.02 -15.87
C ILE A 112 -3.41 -2.56 -14.46
N THR A 113 -2.89 -3.74 -14.13
CA THR A 113 -3.01 -4.34 -12.79
C THR A 113 -2.18 -3.58 -11.78
N TRP A 114 -1.00 -3.10 -12.17
CA TRP A 114 -0.17 -2.23 -11.33
C TRP A 114 -0.85 -0.88 -11.06
N VAL A 115 -1.43 -0.25 -12.08
CA VAL A 115 -2.19 1.01 -11.92
C VAL A 115 -3.34 0.82 -10.93
N ARG A 116 -4.14 -0.23 -11.10
CA ARG A 116 -5.23 -0.56 -10.17
C ARG A 116 -4.72 -0.80 -8.75
N PHE A 117 -3.63 -1.55 -8.62
CA PHE A 117 -3.01 -1.82 -7.32
C PHE A 117 -2.53 -0.54 -6.64
N LEU A 118 -1.85 0.36 -7.36
CA LEU A 118 -1.36 1.64 -6.82
C LEU A 118 -2.52 2.52 -6.36
N VAL A 119 -3.60 2.61 -7.13
CA VAL A 119 -4.81 3.37 -6.74
C VAL A 119 -5.41 2.83 -5.44
N TRP A 120 -5.50 1.51 -5.29
CA TRP A 120 -6.00 0.89 -4.06
C TRP A 120 -5.07 1.08 -2.87
N LEU A 121 -3.76 0.99 -3.11
CA LEU A 121 -2.74 1.24 -2.08
C LEU A 121 -2.81 2.68 -1.58
N ASP A 122 -2.91 3.65 -2.50
CA ASP A 122 -3.03 5.07 -2.18
C ASP A 122 -4.30 5.35 -1.38
N LEU A 123 -5.43 4.78 -1.78
CA LEU A 123 -6.68 4.89 -1.04
C LEU A 123 -6.52 4.39 0.41
N GLY A 124 -5.89 3.24 0.59
CA GLY A 124 -5.59 2.68 1.91
C GLY A 124 -4.68 3.57 2.74
N LEU A 125 -3.64 4.13 2.12
CA LEU A 125 -2.70 5.04 2.77
C LEU A 125 -3.36 6.39 3.12
N ILE A 126 -4.23 6.93 2.29
CA ILE A 126 -5.02 8.12 2.59
C ILE A 126 -5.90 7.89 3.82
N ILE A 127 -6.63 6.77 3.87
CA ILE A 127 -7.45 6.40 5.03
C ILE A 127 -6.57 6.31 6.29
N TYR A 128 -5.41 5.67 6.19
CA TYR A 128 -4.47 5.59 7.30
C TYR A 128 -3.97 6.98 7.75
N TRP A 129 -3.63 7.86 6.83
CA TRP A 129 -3.16 9.21 7.14
C TRP A 129 -4.22 10.11 7.75
N VAL A 130 -5.44 10.05 7.21
CA VAL A 130 -6.56 10.90 7.66
C VAL A 130 -7.09 10.43 9.02
N TYR A 131 -7.24 9.12 9.18
CA TYR A 131 -7.88 8.54 10.36
C TYR A 131 -6.91 7.73 11.23
N GLY A 132 -6.24 6.71 10.67
CA GLY A 132 -5.47 5.73 11.43
C GLY A 132 -4.32 6.34 12.24
N ARG A 133 -3.60 7.29 11.68
CA ARG A 133 -2.47 7.95 12.35
C ARG A 133 -2.87 8.73 13.61
N THR A 134 -4.06 9.31 13.61
CA THR A 134 -4.55 10.13 14.74
C THR A 134 -5.24 9.31 15.82
N HIS A 135 -5.83 8.17 15.45
CA HIS A 135 -6.66 7.36 16.35
C HIS A 135 -5.99 6.05 16.78
N SER A 136 -4.87 5.66 16.15
CA SER A 136 -4.18 4.40 16.46
C SER A 136 -3.81 4.30 17.93
N THR A 137 -3.97 3.10 18.50
CA THR A 137 -3.55 2.77 19.86
C THR A 137 -2.04 2.96 20.11
N LEU A 138 -1.25 2.93 19.03
CA LEU A 138 0.21 3.15 19.08
C LEU A 138 0.58 4.64 19.00
N ALA A 139 -0.36 5.53 18.70
CA ALA A 139 -0.10 6.97 18.68
C ALA A 139 -0.01 7.48 20.11
N ASN A 140 1.16 8.00 20.50
CA ASN A 140 1.35 8.56 21.85
C ASN A 140 0.39 9.75 22.06
N ALA A 141 -0.39 9.69 23.13
CA ALA A 141 -1.37 10.72 23.50
C ALA A 141 -0.74 12.14 23.62
N ALA A 142 0.54 12.23 23.99
CA ALA A 142 1.30 13.48 24.08
C ALA A 142 1.56 14.12 22.70
N GLU A 143 1.69 13.33 21.65
CA GLU A 143 1.94 13.81 20.28
C GLU A 143 0.64 14.27 19.60
N GLN A 144 -0.50 13.74 20.02
CA GLN A 144 -1.83 14.14 19.53
C GLN A 144 -2.23 15.55 20.04
N ALA A 145 -1.89 15.89 21.27
CA ALA A 145 -2.27 17.17 21.90
C ALA A 145 -1.48 18.37 21.36
N LYS A 146 -0.33 18.16 20.71
CA LYS A 146 0.62 19.22 20.31
C LYS A 146 0.53 19.65 18.84
N ARG A 147 -0.37 19.07 18.05
CA ARG A 147 -0.45 19.37 16.59
C ARG A 147 -1.28 20.62 16.33
N THR A 148 -0.61 21.70 16.06
CA THR A 148 -1.20 22.91 15.47
C THR A 148 -1.76 22.56 14.07
N GLY A 149 -2.86 23.21 13.64
CA GLY A 149 -3.46 22.96 12.32
C GLY A 149 -2.46 23.08 11.15
N MET A 150 -1.46 23.97 11.28
CA MET A 150 -0.36 24.12 10.33
C MET A 150 0.52 22.87 10.22
N GLN A 151 0.81 22.21 11.33
CA GLN A 151 1.59 20.94 11.33
C GLN A 151 0.80 19.79 10.68
N ALA A 152 -0.52 19.77 10.90
CA ALA A 152 -1.38 18.78 10.25
C ALA A 152 -1.37 18.96 8.74
N LEU A 153 -1.47 20.20 8.24
CA LEU A 153 -1.40 20.53 6.83
C LEU A 153 -0.03 20.19 6.22
N ALA A 154 1.07 20.56 6.88
CA ALA A 154 2.43 20.26 6.45
C ALA A 154 2.68 18.74 6.36
N ASN A 155 2.20 17.99 7.33
CA ASN A 155 2.28 16.54 7.33
C ASN A 155 1.43 15.92 6.20
N PHE A 156 0.25 16.46 5.92
CA PHE A 156 -0.58 16.02 4.79
C PHE A 156 0.12 16.25 3.45
N ILE A 157 0.68 17.44 3.22
CA ILE A 157 1.45 17.77 2.01
C ILE A 157 2.67 16.83 1.87
N THR A 158 3.40 16.57 2.96
CA THR A 158 4.54 15.64 2.96
C THR A 158 4.12 14.22 2.59
N ALA A 159 3.01 13.74 3.14
CA ALA A 159 2.49 12.42 2.84
C ALA A 159 2.03 12.29 1.40
N PHE A 160 1.30 13.28 0.91
CA PHE A 160 0.86 13.31 -0.48
C PHE A 160 2.05 13.33 -1.45
N GLY A 161 3.07 14.14 -1.15
CA GLY A 161 4.32 14.15 -1.91
C GLY A 161 5.05 12.81 -1.88
N ALA A 162 5.10 12.12 -0.74
CA ALA A 162 5.72 10.80 -0.62
C ALA A 162 4.96 9.72 -1.41
N LEU A 163 3.62 9.76 -1.40
CA LEU A 163 2.78 8.86 -2.20
C LEU A 163 2.99 9.08 -3.69
N ALA A 164 2.98 10.33 -4.12
CA ALA A 164 3.21 10.69 -5.52
C ALA A 164 4.62 10.30 -5.99
N LEU A 165 5.65 10.46 -5.12
CA LEU A 165 7.01 9.97 -5.39
C LEU A 165 7.05 8.45 -5.55
N PHE A 166 6.37 7.72 -4.67
CA PHE A 166 6.30 6.27 -4.74
C PHE A 166 5.64 5.80 -6.04
N ASN A 167 4.51 6.41 -6.41
CA ASN A 167 3.81 6.10 -7.65
C ASN A 167 4.64 6.44 -8.89
N GLY A 168 5.28 7.62 -8.91
CA GLY A 168 6.18 8.02 -9.99
C GLY A 168 7.36 7.07 -10.15
N PHE A 169 7.97 6.63 -9.05
CA PHE A 169 9.06 5.66 -9.04
C PHE A 169 8.59 4.27 -9.52
N ALA A 170 7.42 3.81 -9.06
CA ALA A 170 6.84 2.55 -9.51
C ALA A 170 6.55 2.56 -11.03
N MET A 171 6.02 3.66 -11.54
CA MET A 171 5.75 3.81 -12.98
C MET A 171 7.04 3.91 -13.80
N ALA A 172 8.09 4.59 -13.30
CA ALA A 172 9.39 4.65 -13.96
C ALA A 172 10.07 3.27 -14.01
N ILE A 173 10.00 2.49 -12.93
CA ILE A 173 10.49 1.10 -12.89
C ILE A 173 9.73 0.25 -13.91
N LEU A 174 8.40 0.35 -13.94
CA LEU A 174 7.58 -0.40 -14.89
C LEU A 174 7.93 -0.03 -16.34
N GLY A 175 8.13 1.27 -16.64
CA GLY A 175 8.59 1.74 -17.94
C GLY A 175 9.93 1.10 -18.34
N PHE A 176 10.91 1.16 -17.45
CA PHE A 176 12.24 0.55 -17.67
C PHE A 176 12.16 -0.95 -17.95
N PHE A 177 11.37 -1.72 -17.21
CA PHE A 177 11.23 -3.15 -17.43
C PHE A 177 10.39 -3.50 -18.66
N THR A 178 9.50 -2.61 -19.13
CA THR A 178 8.79 -2.79 -20.41
C THR A 178 9.73 -2.67 -21.59
N GLU A 179 10.70 -1.75 -21.56
CA GLU A 179 11.74 -1.64 -22.59
C GLU A 179 12.62 -2.89 -22.68
N TRP A 180 12.87 -3.56 -21.55
CA TRP A 180 13.66 -4.81 -21.50
C TRP A 180 12.87 -6.06 -21.91
N GLY A 181 11.63 -5.93 -22.37
CA GLY A 181 10.84 -7.04 -22.91
C GLY A 181 10.34 -8.06 -21.86
N ILE A 182 10.45 -7.72 -20.58
CA ILE A 182 9.99 -8.62 -19.49
C ILE A 182 8.46 -8.64 -19.40
N THR A 183 7.77 -7.65 -20.01
CA THR A 183 6.32 -7.53 -20.03
C THR A 183 5.79 -7.48 -21.46
N ASN A 184 5.86 -8.60 -22.18
CA ASN A 184 5.54 -8.69 -23.61
C ASN A 184 4.10 -8.32 -24.01
N GLU A 185 3.12 -8.43 -23.13
CA GLU A 185 1.71 -8.09 -23.45
C GLU A 185 1.38 -6.60 -23.29
N THR A 186 2.22 -5.85 -22.60
CA THR A 186 1.95 -4.47 -22.24
C THR A 186 2.17 -3.50 -23.38
N THR A 187 3.14 -3.76 -24.23
CA THR A 187 3.47 -2.93 -25.40
C THR A 187 2.30 -2.85 -26.38
N ALA A 188 1.60 -3.95 -26.62
CA ALA A 188 0.44 -3.99 -27.52
C ALA A 188 -0.72 -3.12 -27.00
N LYS A 189 -1.00 -3.15 -25.70
CA LYS A 189 -2.11 -2.38 -25.10
C LYS A 189 -1.82 -0.88 -24.99
N TRP A 190 -0.57 -0.47 -24.81
CA TRP A 190 -0.19 0.95 -24.83
C TRP A 190 -0.41 1.56 -26.23
N HIS A 191 -0.08 0.83 -27.30
CA HIS A 191 -0.39 1.22 -28.66
C HIS A 191 -1.89 1.34 -28.92
N GLU A 192 -2.69 0.48 -28.32
CA GLU A 192 -4.15 0.52 -28.44
C GLU A 192 -4.78 1.77 -27.77
N ILE A 193 -4.14 2.30 -26.70
CA ILE A 193 -4.56 3.52 -26.00
C ILE A 193 -3.94 4.79 -26.65
N GLY A 194 -3.07 4.63 -27.65
CA GLY A 194 -2.42 5.75 -28.34
C GLY A 194 -1.30 6.43 -27.56
N VAL A 195 -0.80 5.79 -26.48
CA VAL A 195 0.33 6.29 -25.67
C VAL A 195 1.62 5.62 -26.13
N THR A 196 2.59 6.39 -26.59
CA THR A 196 3.91 5.88 -26.93
C THR A 196 4.75 5.66 -25.65
N HIS A 197 5.71 4.72 -25.69
CA HIS A 197 6.61 4.44 -24.56
C HIS A 197 7.32 5.71 -24.07
N GLU A 198 7.82 6.51 -25.01
CA GLU A 198 8.46 7.78 -24.72
C GLU A 198 7.57 8.75 -23.95
N GLN A 199 6.28 8.80 -24.27
CA GLN A 199 5.31 9.63 -23.53
C GLN A 199 5.05 9.12 -22.13
N ALA A 200 5.03 7.80 -21.90
CA ALA A 200 4.87 7.21 -20.58
C ALA A 200 6.07 7.49 -19.67
N ASP A 201 7.28 7.39 -20.21
CA ASP A 201 8.53 7.67 -19.47
C ASP A 201 8.67 9.15 -19.12
N ILE A 202 8.38 10.04 -20.06
CA ILE A 202 8.36 11.50 -19.83
C ILE A 202 7.29 11.85 -18.79
N PHE A 203 6.13 11.22 -18.83
CA PHE A 203 5.08 11.42 -17.83
C PHE A 203 5.53 10.97 -16.44
N GLY A 204 6.12 9.78 -16.33
CA GLY A 204 6.67 9.25 -15.08
C GLY A 204 7.73 10.17 -14.47
N LEU A 205 8.68 10.65 -15.28
CA LEU A 205 9.71 11.60 -14.87
C LEU A 205 9.14 12.95 -14.43
N LYS A 206 8.12 13.48 -15.12
CA LYS A 206 7.42 14.72 -14.72
C LYS A 206 6.70 14.54 -13.40
N VAL A 207 6.00 13.42 -13.21
CA VAL A 207 5.32 13.10 -11.94
C VAL A 207 6.33 13.00 -10.80
N LEU A 208 7.46 12.33 -11.00
CA LEU A 208 8.56 12.26 -10.03
C LEU A 208 9.09 13.65 -9.66
N GLY A 209 9.36 14.49 -10.65
CA GLY A 209 9.89 15.84 -10.42
C GLY A 209 8.94 16.71 -9.60
N VAL A 210 7.66 16.77 -9.99
CA VAL A 210 6.63 17.52 -9.27
C VAL A 210 6.44 16.97 -7.84
N SER A 211 6.41 15.66 -7.70
CA SER A 211 6.23 14.99 -6.41
C SER A 211 7.39 15.26 -5.44
N LEU A 212 8.62 15.31 -5.97
CA LEU A 212 9.80 15.67 -5.18
C LEU A 212 9.71 17.10 -4.64
N VAL A 213 9.27 18.05 -5.47
CA VAL A 213 9.06 19.44 -5.05
C VAL A 213 7.98 19.51 -3.96
N VAL A 214 6.84 18.86 -4.15
CA VAL A 214 5.75 18.81 -3.16
C VAL A 214 6.23 18.20 -1.84
N PHE A 215 6.99 17.11 -1.90
CA PHE A 215 7.55 16.46 -0.71
C PHE A 215 8.52 17.38 0.04
N ILE A 216 9.43 18.07 -0.67
CA ILE A 216 10.38 19.00 -0.08
C ILE A 216 9.63 20.17 0.58
N ILE A 217 8.65 20.76 -0.09
CA ILE A 217 7.82 21.84 0.48
C ILE A 217 7.14 21.37 1.77
N GLY A 218 6.52 20.19 1.75
CA GLY A 218 5.88 19.61 2.93
C GLY A 218 6.86 19.42 4.09
N ARG A 219 8.09 18.98 3.82
CA ARG A 219 9.15 18.80 4.83
C ARG A 219 9.62 20.12 5.40
N VAL A 220 9.81 21.13 4.57
CA VAL A 220 10.23 22.47 5.00
C VAL A 220 9.15 23.08 5.89
N LEU A 221 7.87 23.05 5.47
CA LEU A 221 6.74 23.54 6.26
C LEU A 221 6.59 22.78 7.59
N SER A 222 6.80 21.47 7.59
CA SER A 222 6.76 20.65 8.81
C SER A 222 7.86 21.04 9.80
N LYS A 223 9.05 21.40 9.33
CA LYS A 223 10.18 21.82 10.17
C LYS A 223 9.96 23.24 10.71
N SER A 224 9.49 24.16 9.87
CA SER A 224 9.21 25.55 10.26
C SER A 224 8.04 25.69 11.24
N SER A 225 7.10 24.75 11.27
CA SER A 225 5.95 24.79 12.20
C SER A 225 6.21 24.06 13.51
N GLY A 226 7.40 23.50 13.70
CA GLY A 226 7.82 22.80 14.92
C GLY A 226 8.75 23.60 15.83
N GLU A 227 9.24 24.77 15.35
CA GLU A 227 9.91 25.81 16.14
C GLU A 227 8.87 26.83 16.63
#